data_a1d20c6c727dc04965bc32df3454d1a4
#
_entry.id   a1d20c6c727dc04965bc32df3454d1a4
#
_cell.length_a   1.000
_cell.length_b   1.000
_cell.length_c   1.000
_cell.angle_alpha   90.00
_cell.angle_beta   90.00
_cell.angle_gamma   90.00
#
_symmetry.space_group_name_H-M   'P 1'
#
loop_
_entity.id
_entity.type
_entity.pdbx_description
1 polymer ?
#
loop_
_entity_poly.entity_id
_entity_poly.type
_entity_poly.pdbx_seq_one_letter_code
_entity_poly.pdbx_strand_id
1 'polypeptide(L)'
;MKSLLSPQPSLPTHITEPRINLSRSKVTSSLRFDRDRWIGRKKCGLTLNAVLDPATIDQFGISESELVNPAVSTSYRSSKLPKPNQTVLDAQARVCTGPTQTKPLSEDQAFKVFGTILRSARGELKDEEQVSKAQLGAFFAAMTIRANAFPEATQWSEGEKHAVSNFWPHLVRALPSDVIFIADPEGSIMGVGSSIGPQYVGNGTSDMRLVGALREVLAGGHLGYEEVQGVLRDVLPFKFEDNKCSSGVSETLLSAFLIGQRMNRETDRELKAYCLAFDDQLGLAPVADVRSLTHYGEPYDGNTRFFRSTLFVAAVRSCYGESSLLHGVEWMPPKGGITEEQMLKFMGANTRLTPLQAKELLEDEELGFAYVSQREACPSLYSLIGLREHIKKRPPLATTEKVQQFVKARGREAIVTGFYHEGYEEPLLMLMKRRGVHSGLVVKGEEGALSMTTKFRSVNASKGLPGCHVRISKLKLMPRTSDFEPTDTPRTDRSVSKNIELGLGALHGQKGPAYDRIVLNAGMVDHLLGCDGAEDVSTALDRAREAIDSGKALKKLLNYIRVSQKMR
;
A
#
# COMPACT_ATOMS: atom_id res chain seq x y z
N MET A 1 56.01 28.54 5.19
CA MET A 1 55.87 29.55 4.12
C MET A 1 54.38 29.77 3.93
N LYS A 2 53.85 30.83 4.52
CA LYS A 2 53.14 32.00 3.97
C LYS A 2 52.15 31.64 2.86
N SER A 3 50.85 31.51 3.17
CA SER A 3 49.81 32.56 3.19
C SER A 3 49.54 33.17 1.81
N LEU A 4 48.29 33.00 1.35
CA LEU A 4 47.56 34.07 0.64
C LEU A 4 46.05 33.76 0.73
N LEU A 5 45.40 34.49 1.62
CA LEU A 5 43.94 34.73 1.68
C LEU A 5 43.64 35.88 0.72
N SER A 6 42.63 35.76 -0.10
CA SER A 6 42.01 36.88 -0.80
C SER A 6 40.52 36.99 -0.38
N PRO A 7 39.98 38.20 -0.25
CA PRO A 7 38.74 38.48 0.45
C PRO A 7 37.50 38.37 -0.45
N GLN A 8 36.37 37.95 0.16
CA GLN A 8 35.05 38.00 -0.44
C GLN A 8 34.48 39.43 -0.41
N PRO A 9 33.70 39.83 -1.42
CA PRO A 9 32.96 41.09 -1.39
C PRO A 9 31.62 40.98 -0.65
N SER A 10 31.38 41.97 0.20
CA SER A 10 30.16 42.22 0.94
C SER A 10 28.98 42.62 0.06
N LEU A 11 27.82 42.03 0.31
CA LEU A 11 26.52 42.44 -0.25
C LEU A 11 25.94 43.62 0.54
N PRO A 12 25.28 44.56 -0.12
CA PRO A 12 24.59 45.67 0.56
C PRO A 12 23.20 45.27 1.03
N THR A 13 22.93 45.60 2.30
CA THR A 13 21.60 45.63 2.91
C THR A 13 20.82 46.89 2.47
N HIS A 14 19.51 46.74 2.39
CA HIS A 14 18.40 47.69 2.27
C HIS A 14 17.64 47.66 0.94
N ILE A 15 16.49 46.98 1.03
CA ILE A 15 15.30 47.33 0.24
C ILE A 15 14.13 47.40 1.22
N THR A 16 13.59 48.58 1.38
CA THR A 16 12.42 48.94 2.18
C THR A 16 11.16 48.54 1.44
N GLU A 17 10.26 47.80 2.11
CA GLU A 17 8.90 47.53 1.64
C GLU A 17 7.99 48.76 1.86
N PRO A 18 7.09 49.09 0.94
CA PRO A 18 6.05 50.09 1.19
C PRO A 18 4.85 49.45 1.92
N ARG A 19 4.56 49.97 3.11
CA ARG A 19 3.32 49.70 3.85
C ARG A 19 2.14 50.34 3.14
N ILE A 20 1.17 49.55 2.67
CA ILE A 20 -0.14 50.04 2.27
C ILE A 20 -1.09 49.91 3.46
N ASN A 21 -1.50 51.07 4.00
CA ASN A 21 -2.59 51.20 4.99
C ASN A 21 -3.93 51.03 4.29
N LEU A 22 -4.68 49.98 4.61
CA LEU A 22 -6.10 49.85 4.28
C LEU A 22 -6.95 50.10 5.53
N SER A 23 -7.68 51.18 5.49
CA SER A 23 -8.64 51.61 6.48
C SER A 23 -9.81 50.61 6.62
N ARG A 24 -10.11 50.27 7.89
CA ARG A 24 -11.30 49.51 8.27
C ARG A 24 -12.55 50.37 8.07
N SER A 25 -13.43 50.02 7.16
CA SER A 25 -14.83 50.43 7.21
C SER A 25 -15.68 49.26 7.76
N LYS A 26 -16.31 49.51 8.91
CA LYS A 26 -17.33 48.65 9.50
C LYS A 26 -18.59 48.74 8.64
N VAL A 27 -19.01 47.62 8.03
CA VAL A 27 -20.40 47.43 7.60
C VAL A 27 -20.94 46.22 8.37
N THR A 28 -21.76 46.52 9.35
CA THR A 28 -22.63 45.57 10.05
C THR A 28 -23.86 45.35 9.19
N SER A 29 -23.99 44.17 8.59
CA SER A 29 -25.28 43.67 8.12
C SER A 29 -25.48 42.26 8.69
N SER A 30 -26.41 42.20 9.65
CA SER A 30 -26.91 40.97 10.24
C SER A 30 -27.71 40.18 9.23
N LEU A 31 -27.13 39.15 8.63
CA LEU A 31 -27.88 38.11 7.94
C LEU A 31 -28.15 36.98 8.94
N ARG A 32 -29.40 36.93 9.42
CA ARG A 32 -29.95 35.78 10.13
C ARG A 32 -29.94 34.60 9.15
N PHE A 33 -29.14 33.57 9.44
CA PHE A 33 -29.21 32.27 8.78
C PHE A 33 -30.49 31.56 9.23
N ASP A 34 -31.44 31.49 8.32
CA ASP A 34 -32.68 30.73 8.48
C ASP A 34 -32.35 29.23 8.40
N ARG A 35 -32.43 28.56 9.56
CA ARG A 35 -32.06 27.15 9.76
C ARG A 35 -33.07 26.15 9.19
N ASP A 36 -34.24 26.65 8.71
CA ASP A 36 -35.38 25.78 8.40
C ASP A 36 -35.59 25.50 6.89
N ARG A 37 -34.69 25.93 6.00
CA ARG A 37 -34.80 25.67 4.55
C ARG A 37 -34.00 24.49 4.02
N TRP A 38 -33.44 23.64 4.89
CA TRP A 38 -32.62 22.49 4.49
C TRP A 38 -33.29 21.11 4.70
N ILE A 39 -34.56 21.08 5.01
CA ILE A 39 -35.36 19.84 5.11
C ILE A 39 -36.16 19.69 3.81
N GLY A 40 -35.54 19.19 2.77
CA GLY A 40 -36.21 18.95 1.49
C GLY A 40 -35.40 18.31 0.39
N ARG A 41 -34.16 17.91 0.64
CA ARG A 41 -33.45 17.01 -0.29
C ARG A 41 -33.81 15.56 0.04
N LYS A 42 -34.72 14.98 -0.75
CA LYS A 42 -34.95 13.54 -0.81
C LYS A 42 -33.57 12.87 -0.80
N LYS A 43 -33.34 11.97 0.15
CA LYS A 43 -32.26 10.99 0.07
C LYS A 43 -32.50 10.20 -1.22
N CYS A 44 -31.86 10.57 -2.31
CA CYS A 44 -31.67 9.69 -3.45
C CYS A 44 -30.67 8.62 -2.99
N GLY A 45 -31.13 7.64 -2.25
CA GLY A 45 -30.48 6.35 -2.14
C GLY A 45 -30.76 5.63 -3.45
N LEU A 46 -29.94 5.90 -4.47
CA LEU A 46 -29.87 5.03 -5.63
C LEU A 46 -29.37 3.67 -5.10
N THR A 47 -30.27 2.70 -5.07
CA THR A 47 -29.89 1.30 -4.93
C THR A 47 -29.13 0.88 -6.18
N LEU A 48 -28.26 -0.12 -6.09
CA LEU A 48 -27.52 -0.65 -7.24
C LEU A 48 -28.46 -0.90 -8.45
N ASN A 49 -29.67 -1.35 -8.17
CA ASN A 49 -30.76 -1.60 -9.12
C ASN A 49 -31.26 -0.32 -9.82
N ALA A 50 -31.09 0.87 -9.24
CA ALA A 50 -31.48 2.13 -9.88
C ALA A 50 -30.36 2.74 -10.73
N VAL A 51 -29.13 2.25 -10.59
CA VAL A 51 -27.97 2.67 -11.37
C VAL A 51 -27.81 1.85 -12.65
N LEU A 52 -28.24 0.59 -12.61
CA LEU A 52 -28.32 -0.29 -13.78
C LEU A 52 -29.76 -0.29 -14.27
N ASP A 53 -30.05 0.50 -15.32
CA ASP A 53 -31.33 0.43 -16.01
C ASP A 53 -31.56 -1.02 -16.48
N PRO A 54 -32.72 -1.65 -16.17
CA PRO A 54 -33.06 -2.99 -16.64
C PRO A 54 -32.85 -3.18 -18.14
N ALA A 55 -33.12 -2.16 -18.96
CA ALA A 55 -32.86 -2.21 -20.39
C ALA A 55 -31.38 -2.33 -20.74
N THR A 56 -30.48 -1.79 -19.92
CA THR A 56 -29.03 -1.92 -20.09
C THR A 56 -28.56 -3.32 -19.71
N ILE A 57 -29.14 -3.89 -18.66
CA ILE A 57 -28.85 -5.26 -18.21
C ILE A 57 -29.32 -6.27 -19.26
N ASP A 58 -30.54 -6.15 -19.74
CA ASP A 58 -31.12 -7.03 -20.77
C ASP A 58 -30.34 -6.97 -22.10
N GLN A 59 -29.86 -5.77 -22.48
CA GLN A 59 -29.06 -5.58 -23.70
C GLN A 59 -27.75 -6.38 -23.69
N PHE A 60 -27.19 -6.67 -22.51
CA PHE A 60 -25.95 -7.41 -22.34
C PHE A 60 -26.15 -8.87 -21.88
N GLY A 61 -27.40 -9.28 -21.67
CA GLY A 61 -27.74 -10.64 -21.24
C GLY A 61 -27.22 -11.01 -19.86
N ILE A 62 -27.04 -10.02 -18.98
CA ILE A 62 -26.62 -10.19 -17.58
C ILE A 62 -27.84 -9.96 -16.72
N SER A 63 -28.25 -10.95 -15.94
CA SER A 63 -29.36 -10.75 -15.00
C SER A 63 -28.91 -9.92 -13.80
N GLU A 64 -29.84 -9.13 -13.24
CA GLU A 64 -29.60 -8.34 -12.03
C GLU A 64 -29.05 -9.19 -10.86
N SER A 65 -29.48 -10.45 -10.78
CA SER A 65 -29.02 -11.43 -9.80
C SER A 65 -27.58 -11.90 -10.00
N GLU A 66 -27.02 -11.75 -11.21
CA GLU A 66 -25.64 -12.10 -11.52
C GLU A 66 -24.64 -10.98 -11.20
N LEU A 67 -25.10 -9.71 -11.19
CA LEU A 67 -24.28 -8.55 -10.88
C LEU A 67 -24.13 -8.29 -9.38
N VAL A 68 -25.04 -8.82 -8.56
CA VAL A 68 -25.03 -8.62 -7.12
C VAL A 68 -25.09 -9.98 -6.44
N ASN A 69 -24.00 -10.44 -5.88
CA ASN A 69 -23.99 -11.65 -5.08
C ASN A 69 -24.22 -11.28 -3.60
N PRO A 70 -25.46 -11.38 -3.07
CA PRO A 70 -25.77 -11.02 -1.70
C PRO A 70 -25.13 -11.96 -0.66
N ALA A 71 -24.58 -13.09 -1.09
CA ALA A 71 -23.90 -14.05 -0.23
C ALA A 71 -22.41 -13.70 0.03
N VAL A 72 -21.89 -12.60 -0.50
CA VAL A 72 -20.53 -12.14 -0.19
C VAL A 72 -20.54 -11.60 1.23
N SER A 73 -20.00 -12.40 2.16
CA SER A 73 -19.77 -12.01 3.54
C SER A 73 -19.05 -10.66 3.62
N THR A 74 -19.55 -9.75 4.44
CA THR A 74 -18.90 -8.45 4.70
C THR A 74 -17.57 -8.57 5.45
N SER A 75 -17.20 -9.77 5.89
CA SER A 75 -15.93 -10.08 6.54
C SER A 75 -14.98 -10.77 5.56
N TYR A 76 -14.13 -10.00 4.91
CA TYR A 76 -13.10 -10.51 3.99
C TYR A 76 -11.88 -11.10 4.70
N ARG A 77 -11.77 -10.90 6.01
CA ARG A 77 -10.75 -11.54 6.82
C ARG A 77 -11.06 -13.02 6.97
N SER A 78 -10.09 -13.88 6.67
CA SER A 78 -10.26 -15.32 6.90
C SER A 78 -10.52 -15.60 8.39
N SER A 79 -11.61 -16.29 8.69
CA SER A 79 -11.94 -16.74 10.06
C SER A 79 -10.93 -17.75 10.63
N LYS A 80 -10.13 -18.37 9.75
CA LYS A 80 -9.09 -19.34 10.14
C LYS A 80 -7.82 -18.67 10.69
N LEU A 81 -7.60 -17.38 10.44
CA LEU A 81 -6.44 -16.67 10.97
C LEU A 81 -6.66 -16.34 12.46
N PRO A 82 -5.72 -16.71 13.35
CA PRO A 82 -5.78 -16.33 14.75
C PRO A 82 -5.76 -14.81 14.88
N LYS A 83 -6.47 -14.26 15.86
CA LYS A 83 -6.45 -12.81 16.11
C LYS A 83 -5.20 -12.44 16.88
N PRO A 84 -4.54 -11.33 16.53
CA PRO A 84 -3.40 -10.85 17.32
C PRO A 84 -3.85 -10.35 18.69
N ASN A 85 -2.98 -10.49 19.71
CA ASN A 85 -3.20 -9.89 21.01
C ASN A 85 -3.25 -8.35 20.87
N GLN A 86 -4.34 -7.74 21.30
CA GLN A 86 -4.58 -6.31 21.07
C GLN A 86 -3.63 -5.42 21.87
N THR A 87 -3.27 -5.80 23.11
CA THR A 87 -2.33 -5.02 23.95
C THR A 87 -0.96 -4.89 23.28
N VAL A 88 -0.44 -6.01 22.74
CA VAL A 88 0.86 -6.00 22.03
C VAL A 88 0.74 -5.27 20.70
N LEU A 89 -0.37 -5.42 19.99
CA LEU A 89 -0.62 -4.73 18.72
C LEU A 89 -0.67 -3.21 18.90
N ASP A 90 -1.26 -2.72 19.99
CA ASP A 90 -1.31 -1.29 20.33
C ASP A 90 0.08 -0.74 20.70
N ALA A 91 0.88 -1.53 21.42
CA ALA A 91 2.28 -1.19 21.67
C ALA A 91 3.10 -1.11 20.38
N GLN A 92 2.99 -2.10 19.49
CA GLN A 92 3.64 -2.09 18.18
C GLN A 92 3.23 -0.88 17.34
N ALA A 93 1.97 -0.44 17.43
CA ALA A 93 1.50 0.75 16.70
C ALA A 93 2.31 1.99 17.06
N ARG A 94 2.86 2.07 18.27
CA ARG A 94 3.68 3.17 18.76
C ARG A 94 5.17 2.97 18.49
N VAL A 95 5.70 1.77 18.78
CA VAL A 95 7.14 1.53 18.80
C VAL A 95 7.73 1.00 17.48
N CYS A 96 6.95 0.32 16.64
CA CYS A 96 7.43 -0.24 15.36
C CYS A 96 7.39 0.78 14.21
N THR A 97 7.93 1.97 14.41
CA THR A 97 8.01 3.03 13.38
C THR A 97 9.43 3.55 13.24
N GLY A 98 9.71 4.32 12.19
CA GLY A 98 11.04 4.87 11.94
C GLY A 98 11.51 5.85 13.04
N PRO A 99 12.80 6.23 13.00
CA PRO A 99 13.49 6.92 14.11
C PRO A 99 12.89 8.27 14.50
N THR A 100 12.20 8.95 13.59
CA THR A 100 11.57 10.25 13.85
C THR A 100 10.07 10.17 14.20
N GLN A 101 9.45 9.01 14.05
CA GLN A 101 8.00 8.82 14.20
C GLN A 101 7.61 7.92 15.37
N THR A 102 8.56 7.21 15.93
CA THR A 102 8.37 6.33 17.09
C THR A 102 7.96 7.16 18.30
N LYS A 103 6.99 6.62 19.04
CA LYS A 103 6.51 7.19 20.29
C LYS A 103 6.77 6.19 21.42
N PRO A 104 7.63 6.51 22.38
CA PRO A 104 7.84 5.66 23.54
C PRO A 104 6.53 5.33 24.26
N LEU A 105 6.48 4.19 24.93
CA LEU A 105 5.35 3.81 25.77
C LEU A 105 5.39 4.61 27.08
N SER A 106 4.21 4.93 27.62
CA SER A 106 4.13 5.36 29.01
C SER A 106 4.47 4.18 29.93
N GLU A 107 4.77 4.46 31.19
CA GLU A 107 5.07 3.42 32.17
C GLU A 107 3.93 2.39 32.28
N ASP A 108 2.68 2.85 32.42
CA ASP A 108 1.51 1.96 32.48
C ASP A 108 1.36 1.10 31.22
N GLN A 109 1.63 1.68 30.05
CA GLN A 109 1.58 0.94 28.78
C GLN A 109 2.69 -0.10 28.72
N ALA A 110 3.91 0.24 29.15
CA ALA A 110 5.04 -0.66 29.21
C ALA A 110 4.78 -1.82 30.19
N PHE A 111 4.35 -1.52 31.42
CA PHE A 111 3.98 -2.55 32.40
C PHE A 111 2.87 -3.47 31.90
N LYS A 112 1.85 -2.91 31.25
CA LYS A 112 0.75 -3.70 30.67
C LYS A 112 1.25 -4.64 29.57
N VAL A 113 2.08 -4.18 28.63
CA VAL A 113 2.55 -5.02 27.51
C VAL A 113 3.51 -6.10 27.99
N PHE A 114 4.51 -5.77 28.83
CA PHE A 114 5.45 -6.77 29.38
C PHE A 114 4.75 -7.78 30.28
N GLY A 115 3.81 -7.33 31.11
CA GLY A 115 2.96 -8.23 31.92
C GLY A 115 2.10 -9.16 31.07
N THR A 116 1.52 -8.67 29.97
CA THR A 116 0.75 -9.49 29.03
C THR A 116 1.65 -10.54 28.35
N ILE A 117 2.85 -10.15 27.91
CA ILE A 117 3.82 -11.08 27.31
C ILE A 117 4.24 -12.16 28.32
N LEU A 118 4.52 -11.80 29.58
CA LEU A 118 4.91 -12.77 30.62
C LEU A 118 3.77 -13.73 30.92
N ARG A 119 2.55 -13.26 31.08
CA ARG A 119 1.37 -14.12 31.31
C ARG A 119 1.11 -15.05 30.13
N SER A 120 1.27 -14.57 28.91
CA SER A 120 1.18 -15.41 27.72
C SER A 120 2.26 -16.49 27.70
N ALA A 121 3.52 -16.13 27.98
CA ALA A 121 4.64 -17.06 28.01
C ALA A 121 4.47 -18.16 29.09
N ARG A 122 3.73 -17.89 30.17
CA ARG A 122 3.39 -18.84 31.24
C ARG A 122 2.13 -19.65 30.96
N GLY A 123 1.41 -19.38 29.83
CA GLY A 123 0.16 -20.06 29.56
C GLY A 123 -1.02 -19.59 30.43
N GLU A 124 -0.92 -18.42 31.05
CA GLU A 124 -1.96 -17.87 31.94
C GLU A 124 -3.09 -17.14 31.20
N LEU A 125 -2.97 -16.95 29.88
CA LEU A 125 -3.97 -16.32 29.06
C LEU A 125 -4.79 -17.38 28.30
N LYS A 126 -6.03 -17.03 27.94
CA LYS A 126 -6.85 -17.86 27.05
C LYS A 126 -6.22 -17.94 25.66
N ASP A 127 -6.50 -18.99 24.91
CA ASP A 127 -5.94 -19.21 23.57
C ASP A 127 -6.12 -18.03 22.63
N GLU A 128 -7.29 -17.37 22.67
CA GLU A 128 -7.61 -16.20 21.86
C GLU A 128 -6.89 -14.91 22.27
N GLU A 129 -6.29 -14.88 23.47
CA GLU A 129 -5.55 -13.76 24.04
C GLU A 129 -4.04 -13.96 24.02
N GLN A 130 -3.57 -15.13 23.57
CA GLN A 130 -2.15 -15.44 23.50
C GLN A 130 -1.39 -14.47 22.59
N VAL A 131 -0.15 -14.16 22.97
CA VAL A 131 0.77 -13.36 22.17
C VAL A 131 1.46 -14.26 21.16
N SER A 132 1.29 -14.00 19.89
CA SER A 132 1.89 -14.83 18.85
C SER A 132 3.41 -14.63 18.73
N LYS A 133 4.09 -15.62 18.15
CA LYS A 133 5.52 -15.56 17.84
C LYS A 133 5.86 -14.34 17.00
N ALA A 134 5.06 -14.04 15.97
CA ALA A 134 5.25 -12.87 15.12
C ALA A 134 5.12 -11.54 15.90
N GLN A 135 4.20 -11.47 16.88
CA GLN A 135 4.09 -10.30 17.74
C GLN A 135 5.30 -10.11 18.64
N LEU A 136 5.82 -11.20 19.22
CA LEU A 136 7.02 -11.16 20.04
C LEU A 136 8.22 -10.68 19.25
N GLY A 137 8.48 -11.28 18.07
CA GLY A 137 9.58 -10.87 17.19
C GLY A 137 9.53 -9.41 16.80
N ALA A 138 8.38 -8.93 16.33
CA ALA A 138 8.21 -7.52 15.93
C ALA A 138 8.35 -6.54 17.09
N PHE A 139 7.79 -6.87 18.27
CA PHE A 139 7.85 -6.00 19.43
C PHE A 139 9.28 -5.88 19.98
N PHE A 140 9.95 -7.03 20.22
CA PHE A 140 11.31 -7.00 20.76
C PHE A 140 12.33 -6.44 19.77
N ALA A 141 12.21 -6.72 18.46
CA ALA A 141 13.04 -6.07 17.45
C ALA A 141 12.92 -4.53 17.53
N ALA A 142 11.70 -4.03 17.68
CA ALA A 142 11.48 -2.59 17.82
C ALA A 142 12.13 -2.04 19.09
N MET A 143 12.03 -2.73 20.21
CA MET A 143 12.67 -2.31 21.45
C MET A 143 14.20 -2.29 21.30
N THR A 144 14.79 -3.33 20.73
CA THR A 144 16.23 -3.48 20.54
C THR A 144 16.81 -2.40 19.60
N ILE A 145 16.20 -2.19 18.44
CA ILE A 145 16.64 -1.16 17.48
C ILE A 145 16.56 0.24 18.11
N ARG A 146 15.51 0.52 18.87
CA ARG A 146 15.38 1.80 19.58
C ARG A 146 16.49 2.03 20.59
N ALA A 147 16.87 0.98 21.31
CA ALA A 147 17.97 1.07 22.27
C ALA A 147 19.32 1.33 21.58
N ASN A 148 19.56 0.66 20.44
CA ASN A 148 20.87 0.67 19.77
C ASN A 148 21.08 1.87 18.83
N ALA A 149 20.06 2.23 18.05
CA ALA A 149 20.25 3.04 16.86
C ALA A 149 19.41 4.32 16.80
N PHE A 150 18.39 4.49 17.63
CA PHE A 150 17.50 5.62 17.51
C PHE A 150 18.01 6.84 18.27
N PRO A 151 17.63 8.08 17.84
CA PRO A 151 17.90 9.29 18.58
C PRO A 151 17.31 9.24 20.01
N GLU A 152 17.94 9.90 20.96
CA GLU A 152 17.56 9.92 22.37
C GLU A 152 16.06 10.15 22.60
N ALA A 153 15.45 11.09 21.87
CA ALA A 153 14.03 11.41 21.96
C ALA A 153 13.08 10.25 21.61
N THR A 154 13.58 9.21 20.93
CA THR A 154 12.81 8.03 20.48
C THR A 154 13.37 6.70 21.00
N GLN A 155 14.41 6.77 21.83
CA GLN A 155 14.89 5.64 22.64
C GLN A 155 13.86 5.24 23.70
N TRP A 156 14.20 4.33 24.56
CA TRP A 156 13.34 3.92 25.67
C TRP A 156 13.11 5.07 26.65
N SER A 157 11.86 5.29 27.01
CA SER A 157 11.51 6.18 28.13
C SER A 157 11.94 5.57 29.47
N GLU A 158 12.01 6.39 30.52
CA GLU A 158 12.29 5.90 31.88
C GLU A 158 11.24 4.87 32.34
N GLY A 159 9.97 5.05 31.96
CA GLY A 159 8.91 4.08 32.24
C GLY A 159 9.11 2.75 31.51
N GLU A 160 9.61 2.78 30.26
CA GLU A 160 9.99 1.56 29.54
C GLU A 160 11.19 0.86 30.19
N LYS A 161 12.22 1.59 30.61
CA LYS A 161 13.39 1.06 31.33
C LYS A 161 12.99 0.41 32.64
N HIS A 162 12.12 1.08 33.40
CA HIS A 162 11.59 0.54 34.65
C HIS A 162 10.81 -0.76 34.43
N ALA A 163 9.93 -0.81 33.44
CA ALA A 163 9.20 -2.01 33.09
C ALA A 163 10.14 -3.16 32.68
N VAL A 164 11.14 -2.89 31.83
CA VAL A 164 12.13 -3.91 31.43
C VAL A 164 12.86 -4.46 32.65
N SER A 165 13.36 -3.60 33.54
CA SER A 165 14.09 -4.02 34.76
C SER A 165 13.23 -4.93 35.65
N ASN A 166 11.92 -4.65 35.73
CA ASN A 166 11.01 -5.49 36.53
C ASN A 166 10.70 -6.83 35.88
N PHE A 167 10.44 -6.83 34.55
CA PHE A 167 9.93 -8.05 33.90
C PHE A 167 11.02 -8.93 33.30
N TRP A 168 12.15 -8.37 32.87
CA TRP A 168 13.19 -9.11 32.16
C TRP A 168 13.71 -10.34 32.92
N PRO A 169 14.01 -10.31 34.25
CA PRO A 169 14.46 -11.50 35.00
C PRO A 169 13.50 -12.69 34.95
N HIS A 170 12.22 -12.41 34.71
CA HIS A 170 11.17 -13.42 34.55
C HIS A 170 11.00 -13.84 33.09
N LEU A 171 11.06 -12.88 32.16
CA LEU A 171 10.89 -13.10 30.72
C LEU A 171 12.02 -13.97 30.16
N VAL A 172 13.27 -13.74 30.56
CA VAL A 172 14.43 -14.52 30.08
C VAL A 172 14.33 -16.02 30.39
N ARG A 173 13.53 -16.38 31.41
CA ARG A 173 13.28 -17.78 31.81
C ARG A 173 12.06 -18.39 31.15
N ALA A 174 11.15 -17.56 30.64
CA ALA A 174 9.86 -18.00 30.11
C ALA A 174 9.78 -17.93 28.57
N LEU A 175 10.57 -17.04 27.94
CA LEU A 175 10.53 -16.83 26.49
C LEU A 175 11.45 -17.84 25.76
N PRO A 176 11.08 -18.16 24.49
CA PRO A 176 11.94 -18.95 23.61
C PRO A 176 13.27 -18.25 23.29
N SER A 177 14.29 -19.03 22.97
CA SER A 177 15.66 -18.54 22.73
C SER A 177 15.75 -17.55 21.53
N ASP A 178 14.95 -17.74 20.51
CA ASP A 178 14.87 -16.80 19.36
C ASP A 178 14.33 -15.42 19.77
N VAL A 179 13.34 -15.36 20.68
CA VAL A 179 12.84 -14.10 21.25
C VAL A 179 13.89 -13.42 22.12
N ILE A 180 14.60 -14.20 22.95
CA ILE A 180 15.68 -13.68 23.82
C ILE A 180 16.81 -13.11 22.96
N PHE A 181 17.18 -13.80 21.87
CA PHE A 181 18.16 -13.30 20.91
C PHE A 181 17.73 -11.96 20.31
N ILE A 182 16.48 -11.83 19.86
CA ILE A 182 15.98 -10.57 19.29
C ILE A 182 15.98 -9.45 20.33
N ALA A 183 15.60 -9.75 21.57
CA ALA A 183 15.53 -8.76 22.64
C ALA A 183 16.91 -8.26 23.08
N ASP A 184 17.91 -9.12 23.10
CA ASP A 184 19.26 -8.80 23.56
C ASP A 184 20.33 -9.61 22.82
N PRO A 185 20.58 -9.29 21.53
CA PRO A 185 21.48 -10.07 20.67
C PRO A 185 22.94 -10.11 21.19
N GLU A 186 23.37 -9.07 21.89
CA GLU A 186 24.75 -8.93 22.42
C GLU A 186 24.85 -9.11 23.93
N GLY A 187 23.74 -9.38 24.62
CA GLY A 187 23.69 -9.58 26.07
C GLY A 187 23.93 -8.32 26.90
N SER A 188 23.70 -7.14 26.33
CA SER A 188 24.05 -5.84 26.95
C SER A 188 22.89 -4.85 27.07
N ILE A 189 21.75 -5.13 26.46
CA ILE A 189 20.64 -4.16 26.33
C ILE A 189 19.62 -4.33 27.48
N MET A 190 19.25 -5.56 27.75
CA MET A 190 18.16 -5.87 28.70
C MET A 190 18.62 -6.02 30.15
N GLY A 191 19.92 -5.92 30.42
CA GLY A 191 20.52 -6.09 31.74
C GLY A 191 21.04 -7.50 32.01
N VAL A 192 21.33 -7.81 33.28
CA VAL A 192 22.02 -9.05 33.66
C VAL A 192 21.20 -10.29 33.32
N GLY A 193 21.75 -11.20 32.57
CA GLY A 193 21.27 -12.58 32.57
C GLY A 193 21.08 -13.32 31.27
N SER A 194 21.44 -12.77 30.11
CA SER A 194 21.28 -13.56 28.89
C SER A 194 22.59 -13.76 28.12
N SER A 195 23.24 -14.91 28.39
CA SER A 195 24.25 -15.46 27.47
C SER A 195 23.62 -16.10 26.22
N ILE A 196 22.30 -16.22 26.17
CA ILE A 196 21.56 -16.87 25.06
C ILE A 196 21.65 -16.05 23.79
N GLY A 197 21.44 -14.72 23.88
CA GLY A 197 21.47 -13.86 22.71
C GLY A 197 22.77 -13.93 21.91
N PRO A 198 23.96 -13.72 22.54
CA PRO A 198 25.25 -13.85 21.87
C PRO A 198 25.53 -15.20 21.26
N GLN A 199 25.05 -16.28 21.89
CA GLN A 199 25.30 -17.66 21.46
C GLN A 199 24.27 -18.22 20.50
N TYR A 200 23.16 -17.49 20.25
CA TYR A 200 22.09 -17.98 19.41
C TYR A 200 22.51 -18.01 17.94
N VAL A 201 22.36 -19.17 17.30
CA VAL A 201 22.73 -19.42 15.90
C VAL A 201 21.55 -19.87 15.03
N GLY A 202 20.34 -20.03 15.61
CA GLY A 202 19.17 -20.56 14.92
C GLY A 202 19.04 -22.09 15.04
N ASN A 203 17.92 -22.62 14.57
CA ASN A 203 17.56 -24.03 14.65
C ASN A 203 17.83 -24.83 13.36
N GLY A 204 18.40 -24.19 12.33
CA GLY A 204 18.70 -24.79 11.04
C GLY A 204 19.38 -23.82 10.09
N THR A 205 19.73 -24.28 8.89
CA THR A 205 20.49 -23.46 7.91
C THR A 205 19.77 -22.19 7.47
N SER A 206 18.45 -22.25 7.28
CA SER A 206 17.64 -21.05 6.94
C SER A 206 17.61 -20.04 8.08
N ASP A 207 17.50 -20.50 9.33
CA ASP A 207 17.56 -19.64 10.49
C ASP A 207 18.95 -19.00 10.65
N MET A 208 20.04 -19.72 10.38
CA MET A 208 21.41 -19.19 10.51
C MET A 208 21.63 -17.94 9.65
N ARG A 209 21.16 -17.95 8.39
CA ARG A 209 21.27 -16.79 7.52
C ARG A 209 20.44 -15.61 8.06
N LEU A 210 19.24 -15.91 8.50
CA LEU A 210 18.32 -14.90 9.06
C LEU A 210 18.87 -14.32 10.38
N VAL A 211 19.47 -15.14 11.25
CA VAL A 211 20.14 -14.70 12.48
C VAL A 211 21.33 -13.78 12.16
N GLY A 212 22.15 -14.15 11.17
CA GLY A 212 23.25 -13.29 10.70
C GLY A 212 22.77 -11.92 10.23
N ALA A 213 21.75 -11.90 9.35
CA ALA A 213 21.14 -10.67 8.87
C ALA A 213 20.49 -9.84 10.01
N LEU A 214 19.85 -10.50 10.98
CA LEU A 214 19.22 -9.83 12.11
C LEU A 214 20.21 -9.14 13.04
N ARG A 215 21.43 -9.66 13.24
CA ARG A 215 22.45 -8.96 14.05
C ARG A 215 22.71 -7.56 13.52
N GLU A 216 22.89 -7.42 12.20
CA GLU A 216 23.08 -6.12 11.55
C GLU A 216 21.84 -5.23 11.66
N VAL A 217 20.65 -5.79 11.36
CA VAL A 217 19.38 -5.05 11.39
C VAL A 217 19.06 -4.57 12.81
N LEU A 218 19.26 -5.40 13.84
CA LEU A 218 18.98 -5.04 15.24
C LEU A 218 19.97 -4.00 15.79
N ALA A 219 21.16 -3.93 15.22
CA ALA A 219 22.14 -2.87 15.48
C ALA A 219 21.80 -1.55 14.78
N GLY A 220 20.77 -1.51 13.91
CA GLY A 220 20.37 -0.33 13.14
C GLY A 220 21.02 -0.24 11.77
N GLY A 221 21.74 -1.28 11.35
CA GLY A 221 22.43 -1.34 10.07
C GLY A 221 21.54 -1.72 8.89
N HIS A 222 22.15 -1.72 7.70
CA HIS A 222 21.53 -2.07 6.43
C HIS A 222 22.24 -3.24 5.78
N LEU A 223 21.47 -4.08 5.12
CA LEU A 223 21.97 -5.29 4.48
C LEU A 223 22.41 -5.05 3.04
N GLY A 224 23.36 -5.87 2.59
CA GLY A 224 23.69 -6.00 1.20
C GLY A 224 22.55 -6.64 0.40
N TYR A 225 22.58 -6.40 -0.88
CA TYR A 225 21.61 -6.93 -1.83
C TYR A 225 21.51 -8.47 -1.79
N GLU A 226 22.67 -9.15 -1.79
CA GLU A 226 22.72 -10.62 -1.80
C GLU A 226 22.26 -11.22 -0.48
N GLU A 227 22.49 -10.54 0.64
CA GLU A 227 22.03 -10.97 1.95
C GLU A 227 20.51 -10.96 2.05
N VAL A 228 19.86 -9.85 1.65
CA VAL A 228 18.40 -9.75 1.64
C VAL A 228 17.77 -10.77 0.69
N GLN A 229 18.31 -10.89 -0.53
CA GLN A 229 17.81 -11.87 -1.50
C GLN A 229 17.98 -13.31 -0.99
N GLY A 230 19.12 -13.63 -0.36
CA GLY A 230 19.36 -14.94 0.24
C GLY A 230 18.37 -15.27 1.34
N VAL A 231 18.12 -14.32 2.27
CA VAL A 231 17.10 -14.50 3.32
C VAL A 231 15.72 -14.73 2.69
N LEU A 232 15.33 -13.94 1.71
CA LEU A 232 14.01 -14.05 1.10
C LEU A 232 13.82 -15.33 0.29
N ARG A 233 14.87 -15.86 -0.35
CA ARG A 233 14.83 -17.17 -1.00
C ARG A 233 14.58 -18.31 -0.01
N ASP A 234 15.15 -18.23 1.18
CA ASP A 234 14.94 -19.22 2.24
C ASP A 234 13.51 -19.09 2.84
N VAL A 235 12.96 -17.88 2.89
CA VAL A 235 11.67 -17.56 3.51
C VAL A 235 10.49 -17.72 2.54
N LEU A 236 10.60 -17.32 1.28
CA LEU A 236 9.47 -17.24 0.35
C LEU A 236 8.84 -18.59 -0.07
N PRO A 237 9.49 -19.76 0.04
CA PRO A 237 8.78 -21.03 -0.05
C PRO A 237 7.79 -21.28 1.09
N PHE A 238 7.49 -20.23 1.86
CA PHE A 238 6.58 -20.23 3.00
C PHE A 238 5.18 -20.67 2.58
N LYS A 239 4.74 -21.82 3.08
CA LYS A 239 3.36 -22.27 2.98
C LYS A 239 2.73 -22.16 4.34
N PHE A 240 1.73 -21.34 4.44
CA PHE A 240 0.93 -21.21 5.65
C PHE A 240 -0.27 -22.18 5.53
N GLU A 241 0.00 -23.47 5.74
CA GLU A 241 -1.04 -24.49 5.86
C GLU A 241 -1.24 -24.79 7.34
N ASP A 242 -2.48 -24.67 7.81
CA ASP A 242 -2.92 -25.05 9.18
C ASP A 242 -2.11 -24.42 10.34
N ASN A 243 -1.76 -23.13 10.23
CA ASN A 243 -0.99 -22.39 11.24
C ASN A 243 0.42 -22.93 11.50
N LYS A 244 0.99 -23.72 10.60
CA LYS A 244 2.37 -24.20 10.66
C LYS A 244 3.19 -23.65 9.51
N CYS A 245 4.32 -23.03 9.83
CA CYS A 245 5.31 -22.63 8.84
C CYS A 245 6.00 -23.88 8.29
N SER A 246 5.81 -24.18 7.01
CA SER A 246 6.42 -25.35 6.37
C SER A 246 7.86 -25.10 5.91
N SER A 247 8.32 -23.86 5.90
CA SER A 247 9.68 -23.48 5.45
C SER A 247 10.78 -23.78 6.49
N GLY A 248 10.43 -24.18 7.71
CA GLY A 248 11.39 -24.35 8.80
C GLY A 248 11.95 -23.05 9.38
N VAL A 249 11.52 -21.89 8.85
CA VAL A 249 11.94 -20.55 9.34
C VAL A 249 11.08 -20.13 10.52
N SER A 250 11.71 -19.61 11.57
CA SER A 250 11.00 -19.06 12.72
C SER A 250 10.17 -17.82 12.35
N GLU A 251 8.85 -17.85 12.65
CA GLU A 251 7.97 -16.67 12.52
C GLU A 251 8.46 -15.48 13.34
N THR A 252 9.08 -15.77 14.50
CA THR A 252 9.66 -14.76 15.37
C THR A 252 10.79 -14.00 14.68
N LEU A 253 11.75 -14.75 14.11
CA LEU A 253 12.88 -14.17 13.39
C LEU A 253 12.43 -13.44 12.13
N LEU A 254 11.49 -14.01 11.37
CA LEU A 254 10.97 -13.37 10.15
C LEU A 254 10.26 -12.05 10.45
N SER A 255 9.42 -12.02 11.48
CA SER A 255 8.72 -10.79 11.85
C SER A 255 9.66 -9.71 12.38
N ALA A 256 10.71 -10.11 13.13
CA ALA A 256 11.78 -9.21 13.57
C ALA A 256 12.54 -8.61 12.38
N PHE A 257 12.88 -9.44 11.39
CA PHE A 257 13.55 -9.01 10.17
C PHE A 257 12.72 -7.99 9.38
N LEU A 258 11.45 -8.31 9.12
CA LEU A 258 10.55 -7.45 8.34
C LEU A 258 10.29 -6.09 9.03
N ILE A 259 10.09 -6.10 10.35
CA ILE A 259 9.89 -4.87 11.11
C ILE A 259 11.19 -4.11 11.32
N GLY A 260 12.29 -4.81 11.54
CA GLY A 260 13.61 -4.19 11.71
C GLY A 260 14.03 -3.39 10.47
N GLN A 261 13.95 -4.00 9.28
CA GLN A 261 14.25 -3.27 8.04
C GLN A 261 13.32 -2.07 7.85
N ARG A 262 12.01 -2.22 8.15
CA ARG A 262 11.06 -1.11 8.09
C ARG A 262 11.42 0.03 9.05
N MET A 263 11.94 -0.27 10.23
CA MET A 263 12.36 0.72 11.22
C MET A 263 13.62 1.46 10.84
N ASN A 264 14.59 0.75 10.26
CA ASN A 264 15.85 1.32 9.77
C ASN A 264 15.66 2.12 8.47
N ARG A 265 14.49 2.05 7.85
CA ARG A 265 14.16 2.61 6.53
C ARG A 265 14.97 1.93 5.42
N GLU A 266 14.30 1.08 4.70
CA GLU A 266 14.85 0.27 3.63
C GLU A 266 15.66 1.08 2.60
N THR A 267 16.84 0.61 2.27
CA THR A 267 17.66 1.19 1.21
C THR A 267 17.18 0.74 -0.18
N ASP A 268 17.59 1.46 -1.21
CA ASP A 268 17.34 1.08 -2.61
C ASP A 268 17.85 -0.32 -2.95
N ARG A 269 18.96 -0.75 -2.35
CA ARG A 269 19.53 -2.09 -2.54
C ARG A 269 18.65 -3.16 -1.92
N GLU A 270 18.18 -2.94 -0.72
CA GLU A 270 17.27 -3.85 -0.02
C GLU A 270 15.94 -3.98 -0.77
N LEU A 271 15.30 -2.86 -1.16
CA LEU A 271 14.06 -2.89 -1.94
C LEU A 271 14.21 -3.60 -3.29
N LYS A 272 15.35 -3.41 -3.98
CA LYS A 272 15.65 -4.16 -5.19
C LYS A 272 15.74 -5.65 -4.92
N ALA A 273 16.38 -6.06 -3.84
CA ALA A 273 16.52 -7.47 -3.47
C ALA A 273 15.16 -8.14 -3.22
N TYR A 274 14.22 -7.43 -2.58
CA TYR A 274 12.83 -7.90 -2.47
C TYR A 274 12.19 -8.14 -3.83
N CYS A 275 12.30 -7.20 -4.77
CA CYS A 275 11.73 -7.35 -6.10
C CYS A 275 12.29 -8.58 -6.82
N LEU A 276 13.60 -8.81 -6.73
CA LEU A 276 14.24 -9.93 -7.40
C LEU A 276 13.89 -11.28 -6.75
N ALA A 277 13.79 -11.32 -5.43
CA ALA A 277 13.34 -12.52 -4.75
C ALA A 277 11.89 -12.88 -5.12
N PHE A 278 11.04 -11.89 -5.38
CA PHE A 278 9.68 -12.12 -5.88
C PHE A 278 9.70 -12.63 -7.33
N ASP A 279 10.55 -12.06 -8.18
CA ASP A 279 10.70 -12.53 -9.56
C ASP A 279 11.18 -13.98 -9.62
N ASP A 280 12.10 -14.37 -8.74
CA ASP A 280 12.54 -15.75 -8.59
C ASP A 280 11.36 -16.71 -8.26
N GLN A 281 10.37 -16.24 -7.47
CA GLN A 281 9.17 -17.00 -7.13
C GLN A 281 8.12 -17.03 -8.24
N LEU A 282 7.99 -15.93 -8.99
CA LEU A 282 7.03 -15.81 -10.09
C LEU A 282 7.48 -16.58 -11.33
N GLY A 283 8.79 -16.71 -11.53
CA GLY A 283 9.34 -17.23 -12.78
C GLY A 283 9.11 -16.26 -13.95
N LEU A 284 8.99 -16.81 -15.16
CA LEU A 284 8.79 -16.00 -16.37
C LEU A 284 7.32 -15.55 -16.47
N ALA A 285 7.09 -14.25 -16.39
CA ALA A 285 5.78 -13.67 -16.62
C ALA A 285 5.36 -13.86 -18.10
N PRO A 286 4.10 -14.23 -18.38
CA PRO A 286 3.59 -14.28 -19.74
C PRO A 286 3.65 -12.89 -20.38
N VAL A 287 3.90 -12.86 -21.71
CA VAL A 287 4.03 -11.63 -22.48
C VAL A 287 2.80 -11.46 -23.37
N ALA A 288 2.01 -10.42 -23.09
CA ALA A 288 0.84 -10.07 -23.89
C ALA A 288 1.23 -9.31 -25.17
N ASP A 289 0.56 -9.62 -26.26
CA ASP A 289 0.73 -8.95 -27.55
C ASP A 289 -0.18 -7.72 -27.63
N VAL A 290 0.15 -6.71 -26.81
CA VAL A 290 -0.58 -5.44 -26.73
C VAL A 290 0.38 -4.28 -26.99
N ARG A 291 -0.16 -3.19 -27.56
CA ARG A 291 0.60 -1.98 -27.89
C ARG A 291 1.14 -1.28 -26.65
N SER A 292 0.34 -1.23 -25.61
CA SER A 292 0.69 -0.61 -24.31
C SER A 292 0.08 -1.40 -23.16
N LEU A 293 0.75 -1.41 -22.02
CA LEU A 293 0.26 -1.99 -20.78
C LEU A 293 0.64 -1.12 -19.60
N THR A 294 -0.36 -0.68 -18.84
CA THR A 294 -0.15 0.03 -17.58
C THR A 294 -0.47 -0.87 -16.41
N HIS A 295 0.52 -1.10 -15.54
CA HIS A 295 0.36 -1.82 -14.28
C HIS A 295 -0.11 -0.86 -13.19
N TYR A 296 -1.20 -1.17 -12.52
CA TYR A 296 -1.75 -0.38 -11.42
C TYR A 296 -1.43 -1.01 -10.07
N GLY A 297 -0.38 -0.49 -9.43
CA GLY A 297 0.09 -0.93 -8.12
C GLY A 297 -0.59 -0.16 -6.98
N GLU A 298 -1.84 -0.45 -6.73
CA GLU A 298 -2.57 0.10 -5.57
C GLU A 298 -2.03 -0.44 -4.25
N PRO A 299 -2.20 0.30 -3.13
CA PRO A 299 -1.96 -0.26 -1.81
C PRO A 299 -2.86 -1.48 -1.57
N TYR A 300 -2.25 -2.65 -1.34
CA TYR A 300 -2.99 -3.91 -1.16
C TYR A 300 -3.89 -3.91 0.08
N ASP A 301 -3.62 -3.07 1.05
CA ASP A 301 -4.49 -2.91 2.22
C ASP A 301 -5.72 -2.01 2.00
N GLY A 302 -5.94 -1.54 0.78
CA GLY A 302 -7.16 -0.90 0.34
C GLY A 302 -7.42 0.50 0.91
N ASN A 303 -8.59 1.04 0.60
CA ASN A 303 -9.09 2.31 1.12
C ASN A 303 -10.13 2.10 2.21
N THR A 304 -10.11 2.96 3.23
CA THR A 304 -11.06 2.87 4.35
C THR A 304 -12.10 3.98 4.37
N ARG A 305 -11.84 5.08 3.68
CA ARG A 305 -12.66 6.31 3.74
C ARG A 305 -13.16 6.77 2.39
N PHE A 306 -12.33 6.71 1.35
CA PHE A 306 -12.55 7.40 0.10
C PHE A 306 -12.80 6.46 -1.07
N PHE A 307 -13.56 6.95 -2.04
CA PHE A 307 -13.87 6.25 -3.29
C PHE A 307 -12.61 5.81 -4.03
N ARG A 308 -12.62 4.56 -4.46
CA ARG A 308 -11.54 3.91 -5.18
C ARG A 308 -11.89 3.80 -6.66
N SER A 309 -11.22 4.58 -7.50
CA SER A 309 -11.60 4.77 -8.90
C SER A 309 -10.85 3.90 -9.90
N THR A 310 -9.77 3.22 -9.49
CA THR A 310 -8.79 2.60 -10.41
C THR A 310 -9.40 1.54 -11.32
N LEU A 311 -10.31 0.70 -10.83
CA LEU A 311 -11.03 -0.29 -11.63
C LEU A 311 -11.80 0.38 -12.80
N PHE A 312 -12.49 1.47 -12.52
CA PHE A 312 -13.28 2.21 -13.51
C PHE A 312 -12.39 2.98 -14.49
N VAL A 313 -11.26 3.50 -14.02
CA VAL A 313 -10.22 4.11 -14.87
C VAL A 313 -9.67 3.09 -15.88
N ALA A 314 -9.42 1.86 -15.45
CA ALA A 314 -8.94 0.79 -16.35
C ALA A 314 -9.96 0.50 -17.47
N ALA A 315 -11.26 0.43 -17.13
CA ALA A 315 -12.33 0.23 -18.11
C ALA A 315 -12.43 1.42 -19.11
N VAL A 316 -12.24 2.65 -18.65
CA VAL A 316 -12.22 3.84 -19.54
C VAL A 316 -11.03 3.77 -20.50
N ARG A 317 -9.82 3.52 -19.99
CA ARG A 317 -8.59 3.49 -20.80
C ARG A 317 -8.60 2.39 -21.85
N SER A 318 -9.19 1.24 -21.54
CA SER A 318 -9.32 0.15 -22.51
C SER A 318 -10.16 0.51 -23.73
N CYS A 319 -11.04 1.53 -23.65
CA CYS A 319 -11.89 1.95 -24.77
C CYS A 319 -11.11 2.53 -25.97
N TYR A 320 -9.89 2.99 -25.74
CA TYR A 320 -9.02 3.57 -26.75
C TYR A 320 -7.65 2.88 -26.88
N GLY A 321 -7.59 1.62 -26.44
CA GLY A 321 -6.45 0.73 -26.68
C GLY A 321 -5.29 0.88 -25.68
N GLU A 322 -5.49 1.57 -24.54
CA GLU A 322 -4.54 1.62 -23.43
C GLU A 322 -4.84 0.50 -22.44
N SER A 323 -4.16 -0.65 -22.63
CA SER A 323 -4.40 -1.82 -21.78
C SER A 323 -3.96 -1.58 -20.34
N SER A 324 -4.68 -2.21 -19.40
CA SER A 324 -4.47 -1.99 -17.96
C SER A 324 -4.47 -3.31 -17.19
N LEU A 325 -3.42 -3.55 -16.40
CA LEU A 325 -3.35 -4.67 -15.47
C LEU A 325 -3.46 -4.16 -14.04
N LEU A 326 -4.53 -4.55 -13.36
CA LEU A 326 -4.72 -4.31 -11.94
C LEU A 326 -4.26 -5.55 -11.17
N HIS A 327 -3.70 -5.35 -9.99
CA HIS A 327 -3.31 -6.46 -9.14
C HIS A 327 -3.42 -6.09 -7.66
N GLY A 328 -3.59 -7.11 -6.83
CA GLY A 328 -3.77 -6.90 -5.39
C GLY A 328 -4.18 -8.18 -4.68
N VAL A 329 -4.94 -8.01 -3.62
CA VAL A 329 -5.51 -9.09 -2.82
C VAL A 329 -6.90 -8.72 -2.33
N GLU A 330 -7.70 -9.72 -1.96
CA GLU A 330 -9.03 -9.50 -1.39
C GLU A 330 -8.98 -8.73 -0.05
N TRP A 331 -8.01 -9.02 0.78
CA TRP A 331 -7.86 -8.38 2.09
C TRP A 331 -6.40 -8.36 2.53
N MET A 332 -5.95 -7.25 3.11
CA MET A 332 -4.59 -7.08 3.62
C MET A 332 -4.57 -6.19 4.87
N PRO A 333 -3.87 -6.60 5.96
CA PRO A 333 -3.59 -5.72 7.07
C PRO A 333 -2.54 -4.65 6.68
N PRO A 334 -2.40 -3.54 7.41
CA PRO A 334 -3.10 -3.24 8.67
C PRO A 334 -4.44 -2.56 8.49
N LYS A 335 -4.78 -2.00 7.31
CA LYS A 335 -6.04 -1.26 7.13
C LYS A 335 -7.25 -2.17 6.93
N GLY A 336 -7.09 -3.27 6.17
CA GLY A 336 -8.22 -4.11 5.76
C GLY A 336 -9.32 -3.28 5.09
N GLY A 337 -8.91 -2.38 4.20
CA GLY A 337 -9.81 -1.49 3.46
C GLY A 337 -10.41 -2.17 2.23
N ILE A 338 -11.13 -1.39 1.43
CA ILE A 338 -11.74 -1.85 0.19
C ILE A 338 -10.70 -1.96 -0.91
N THR A 339 -10.70 -3.09 -1.64
CA THR A 339 -9.80 -3.41 -2.74
C THR A 339 -10.55 -3.64 -4.04
N GLU A 340 -9.85 -3.62 -5.17
CA GLU A 340 -10.41 -3.97 -6.48
C GLU A 340 -10.94 -5.40 -6.50
N GLU A 341 -10.25 -6.34 -5.83
CA GLU A 341 -10.68 -7.75 -5.77
C GLU A 341 -12.04 -7.89 -5.10
N GLN A 342 -12.27 -7.16 -4.00
CA GLN A 342 -13.58 -7.15 -3.32
C GLN A 342 -14.69 -6.58 -4.22
N MET A 343 -14.39 -5.48 -4.94
CA MET A 343 -15.36 -4.86 -5.85
C MET A 343 -15.70 -5.79 -7.02
N LEU A 344 -14.71 -6.39 -7.67
CA LEU A 344 -14.90 -7.34 -8.75
C LEU A 344 -15.67 -8.58 -8.31
N LYS A 345 -15.30 -9.16 -7.17
CA LYS A 345 -15.98 -10.32 -6.58
C LYS A 345 -17.43 -10.02 -6.22
N PHE A 346 -17.70 -8.82 -5.68
CA PHE A 346 -19.06 -8.37 -5.36
C PHE A 346 -19.92 -8.24 -6.62
N MET A 347 -19.35 -7.80 -7.74
CA MET A 347 -20.01 -7.74 -9.05
C MET A 347 -20.07 -9.09 -9.77
N GLY A 348 -19.60 -10.17 -9.15
CA GLY A 348 -19.65 -11.52 -9.71
C GLY A 348 -18.51 -11.90 -10.63
N ALA A 349 -17.47 -11.08 -10.81
CA ALA A 349 -16.31 -11.43 -11.63
C ALA A 349 -15.48 -12.57 -10.99
N ASN A 350 -14.86 -13.40 -11.83
CA ASN A 350 -13.85 -14.35 -11.37
C ASN A 350 -12.54 -13.62 -11.07
N THR A 351 -12.14 -13.58 -9.80
CA THR A 351 -10.89 -12.96 -9.34
C THR A 351 -9.75 -13.97 -9.15
N ARG A 352 -9.97 -15.24 -9.53
CA ARG A 352 -9.01 -16.34 -9.40
C ARG A 352 -8.29 -16.63 -10.72
N LEU A 353 -8.06 -15.59 -11.51
CA LEU A 353 -7.37 -15.71 -12.80
C LEU A 353 -5.85 -15.86 -12.60
N THR A 354 -5.28 -16.78 -13.32
CA THR A 354 -3.83 -16.92 -13.44
C THR A 354 -3.24 -15.79 -14.29
N PRO A 355 -1.94 -15.49 -14.19
CA PRO A 355 -1.30 -14.53 -15.10
C PRO A 355 -1.48 -14.86 -16.60
N LEU A 356 -1.56 -16.13 -16.95
CA LEU A 356 -1.80 -16.56 -18.35
C LEU A 356 -3.22 -16.21 -18.82
N GLN A 357 -4.22 -16.48 -17.99
CA GLN A 357 -5.60 -16.09 -18.28
C GLN A 357 -5.78 -14.56 -18.34
N ALA A 358 -5.08 -13.83 -17.46
CA ALA A 358 -5.07 -12.37 -17.52
C ALA A 358 -4.45 -11.84 -18.82
N LYS A 359 -3.40 -12.49 -19.34
CA LYS A 359 -2.84 -12.20 -20.66
C LYS A 359 -3.90 -12.31 -21.77
N GLU A 360 -4.68 -13.39 -21.77
CA GLU A 360 -5.75 -13.58 -22.77
C GLU A 360 -6.79 -12.45 -22.73
N LEU A 361 -7.18 -11.99 -21.53
CA LEU A 361 -8.10 -10.85 -21.35
C LEU A 361 -7.50 -9.52 -21.80
N LEU A 362 -6.19 -9.34 -21.64
CA LEU A 362 -5.50 -8.14 -22.12
C LEU A 362 -5.42 -8.08 -23.63
N GLU A 363 -5.27 -9.22 -24.30
CA GLU A 363 -5.19 -9.36 -25.75
C GLU A 363 -6.56 -9.30 -26.44
N ASP A 364 -7.65 -9.47 -25.69
CA ASP A 364 -9.01 -9.34 -26.21
C ASP A 364 -9.35 -7.85 -26.42
N GLU A 365 -9.53 -7.42 -27.66
CA GLU A 365 -9.84 -6.04 -28.06
C GLU A 365 -11.16 -5.52 -27.43
N GLU A 366 -12.12 -6.42 -27.16
CA GLU A 366 -13.38 -6.08 -26.50
C GLU A 366 -13.23 -5.87 -24.98
N LEU A 367 -12.08 -6.21 -24.41
CA LEU A 367 -11.78 -6.07 -22.98
C LEU A 367 -10.64 -5.08 -22.72
N GLY A 368 -9.40 -5.47 -22.98
CA GLY A 368 -8.22 -4.63 -22.86
C GLY A 368 -7.80 -4.30 -21.43
N PHE A 369 -8.37 -4.94 -20.41
CA PHE A 369 -7.89 -4.86 -19.05
C PHE A 369 -8.11 -6.18 -18.30
N ALA A 370 -7.31 -6.39 -17.23
CA ALA A 370 -7.42 -7.58 -16.40
C ALA A 370 -7.07 -7.27 -14.93
N TYR A 371 -7.52 -8.15 -14.04
CA TYR A 371 -7.13 -8.20 -12.64
C TYR A 371 -6.44 -9.53 -12.31
N VAL A 372 -5.32 -9.46 -11.59
CA VAL A 372 -4.59 -10.65 -11.09
C VAL A 372 -4.46 -10.55 -9.57
N SER A 373 -4.97 -11.57 -8.86
CA SER A 373 -4.75 -11.67 -7.43
C SER A 373 -3.34 -12.17 -7.12
N GLN A 374 -2.65 -11.54 -6.16
CA GLN A 374 -1.36 -12.05 -5.65
C GLN A 374 -1.47 -13.50 -5.19
N ARG A 375 -2.63 -13.93 -4.71
CA ARG A 375 -2.90 -15.31 -4.30
C ARG A 375 -2.66 -16.31 -5.43
N GLU A 376 -3.04 -15.96 -6.65
CA GLU A 376 -2.88 -16.81 -7.82
C GLU A 376 -1.49 -16.66 -8.47
N ALA A 377 -0.96 -15.43 -8.48
CA ALA A 377 0.32 -15.14 -9.10
C ALA A 377 1.53 -15.51 -8.21
N CYS A 378 1.42 -15.29 -6.91
CA CYS A 378 2.50 -15.53 -5.95
C CYS A 378 1.96 -16.05 -4.60
N PRO A 379 1.55 -17.33 -4.52
CA PRO A 379 0.96 -17.91 -3.30
C PRO A 379 1.84 -17.80 -2.07
N SER A 380 3.15 -17.86 -2.23
CA SER A 380 4.11 -17.73 -1.11
C SER A 380 4.06 -16.34 -0.46
N LEU A 381 3.97 -15.26 -1.24
CA LEU A 381 3.76 -13.91 -0.70
C LEU A 381 2.38 -13.75 -0.06
N TYR A 382 1.36 -14.29 -0.71
CA TYR A 382 0.00 -14.26 -0.18
C TYR A 382 -0.09 -14.94 1.18
N SER A 383 0.63 -16.04 1.39
CA SER A 383 0.63 -16.77 2.66
C SER A 383 1.15 -15.95 3.85
N LEU A 384 1.94 -14.90 3.61
CA LEU A 384 2.43 -14.00 4.66
C LEU A 384 1.36 -13.06 5.25
N ILE A 385 0.13 -13.05 4.73
CA ILE A 385 -0.93 -12.15 5.21
C ILE A 385 -1.21 -12.36 6.71
N GLY A 386 -1.24 -13.61 7.16
CA GLY A 386 -1.45 -13.93 8.57
C GLY A 386 -0.36 -13.33 9.48
N LEU A 387 0.90 -13.49 9.11
CA LEU A 387 2.01 -12.89 9.83
C LEU A 387 1.91 -11.35 9.79
N ARG A 388 1.58 -10.77 8.64
CA ARG A 388 1.44 -9.30 8.47
C ARG A 388 0.35 -8.70 9.36
N GLU A 389 -0.69 -9.44 9.71
CA GLU A 389 -1.72 -8.99 10.66
C GLU A 389 -1.15 -8.81 12.08
N HIS A 390 -0.20 -9.64 12.46
CA HIS A 390 0.40 -9.66 13.80
C HIS A 390 1.53 -8.64 13.98
N ILE A 391 2.04 -8.02 12.93
CA ILE A 391 3.15 -7.06 13.01
C ILE A 391 2.73 -5.59 12.90
N LYS A 392 1.45 -5.30 12.84
CA LYS A 392 0.81 -3.97 12.81
C LYS A 392 1.28 -3.01 11.71
N LYS A 393 2.53 -3.01 11.33
CA LYS A 393 3.11 -2.05 10.37
C LYS A 393 3.33 -2.71 9.00
N ARG A 394 3.35 -1.89 7.95
CA ARG A 394 3.66 -2.37 6.61
C ARG A 394 5.15 -2.68 6.50
N PRO A 395 5.53 -3.93 6.20
CA PRO A 395 6.93 -4.29 5.94
C PRO A 395 7.38 -3.79 4.55
N PRO A 396 8.67 -3.94 4.18
CA PRO A 396 9.20 -3.60 2.86
C PRO A 396 8.40 -4.22 1.69
N LEU A 397 7.81 -5.40 1.92
CA LEU A 397 6.88 -6.06 1.00
C LEU A 397 5.80 -5.12 0.46
N ALA A 398 5.25 -4.25 1.32
CA ALA A 398 4.16 -3.33 0.95
C ALA A 398 4.59 -2.23 -0.04
N THR A 399 5.88 -2.00 -0.20
CA THR A 399 6.43 -1.10 -1.22
C THR A 399 6.68 -1.85 -2.52
N THR A 400 7.28 -3.01 -2.45
CA THR A 400 7.74 -3.77 -3.60
C THR A 400 6.64 -4.55 -4.31
N GLU A 401 5.60 -4.99 -3.61
CA GLU A 401 4.42 -5.64 -4.21
C GLU A 401 3.68 -4.74 -5.20
N LYS A 402 3.74 -3.42 -5.03
CA LYS A 402 3.07 -2.44 -5.90
C LYS A 402 3.72 -2.29 -7.29
N VAL A 403 4.95 -2.72 -7.45
CA VAL A 403 5.68 -2.65 -8.73
C VAL A 403 5.87 -4.02 -9.38
N GLN A 404 5.01 -4.98 -9.05
CA GLN A 404 4.99 -6.30 -9.66
C GLN A 404 4.49 -6.27 -11.10
N GLN A 405 5.06 -7.13 -11.97
CA GLN A 405 4.66 -7.32 -13.34
C GLN A 405 4.26 -8.78 -13.55
N PHE A 406 3.00 -9.11 -13.19
CA PHE A 406 2.47 -10.48 -13.34
C PHE A 406 2.23 -10.89 -14.79
N VAL A 407 2.06 -9.92 -15.68
CA VAL A 407 2.04 -10.07 -17.12
C VAL A 407 2.93 -8.98 -17.69
N LYS A 408 3.69 -9.25 -18.74
CA LYS A 408 4.47 -8.25 -19.49
C LYS A 408 3.80 -7.94 -20.82
N ALA A 409 4.25 -6.88 -21.50
CA ALA A 409 3.78 -6.57 -22.85
C ALA A 409 4.93 -6.59 -23.86
N ARG A 410 4.60 -6.86 -25.14
CA ARG A 410 5.54 -6.62 -26.23
C ARG A 410 5.73 -5.14 -26.52
N GLY A 411 4.67 -4.36 -26.33
CA GLY A 411 4.67 -2.93 -26.53
C GLY A 411 5.23 -2.14 -25.34
N ARG A 412 4.72 -0.93 -25.17
CA ARG A 412 5.16 -0.02 -24.12
C ARG A 412 4.59 -0.44 -22.77
N GLU A 413 5.42 -0.47 -21.73
CA GLU A 413 4.98 -0.76 -20.37
C GLU A 413 5.11 0.47 -19.48
N ALA A 414 4.16 0.66 -18.60
CA ALA A 414 4.17 1.69 -17.57
C ALA A 414 3.71 1.13 -16.22
N ILE A 415 4.17 1.74 -15.12
CA ILE A 415 3.69 1.44 -13.77
C ILE A 415 3.15 2.72 -13.14
N VAL A 416 1.95 2.63 -12.57
CA VAL A 416 1.34 3.70 -11.75
C VAL A 416 1.16 3.18 -10.34
N THR A 417 1.65 3.92 -9.35
CA THR A 417 1.47 3.55 -7.94
C THR A 417 1.28 4.75 -7.03
N GLY A 418 0.75 4.51 -5.84
CA GLY A 418 0.52 5.52 -4.82
C GLY A 418 1.47 5.41 -3.63
N PHE A 419 1.65 6.52 -2.91
CA PHE A 419 2.35 6.57 -1.63
C PHE A 419 1.67 7.54 -0.67
N TYR A 420 1.96 7.39 0.63
CA TYR A 420 1.39 8.26 1.67
C TYR A 420 2.46 9.08 2.41
N HIS A 421 3.49 8.40 2.93
CA HIS A 421 4.58 9.03 3.65
C HIS A 421 5.62 9.60 2.69
N GLU A 422 6.13 10.78 3.01
CA GLU A 422 7.24 11.39 2.26
C GLU A 422 8.49 10.51 2.30
N GLY A 423 9.27 10.57 1.22
CA GLY A 423 10.48 9.78 1.06
C GLY A 423 10.29 8.43 0.37
N TYR A 424 9.07 8.05 -0.03
CA TYR A 424 8.82 6.83 -0.83
C TYR A 424 8.72 7.07 -2.33
N GLU A 425 8.62 8.32 -2.78
CA GLU A 425 8.52 8.65 -4.20
C GLU A 425 9.76 8.24 -4.99
N GLU A 426 10.95 8.59 -4.52
CA GLU A 426 12.20 8.28 -5.22
C GLU A 426 12.50 6.77 -5.25
N PRO A 427 12.40 6.03 -4.13
CA PRO A 427 12.51 4.58 -4.15
C PRO A 427 11.55 3.89 -5.12
N LEU A 428 10.28 4.32 -5.19
CA LEU A 428 9.31 3.75 -6.12
C LEU A 428 9.68 4.02 -7.58
N LEU A 429 10.07 5.24 -7.92
CA LEU A 429 10.53 5.58 -9.27
C LEU A 429 11.80 4.80 -9.66
N MET A 430 12.72 4.63 -8.71
CA MET A 430 13.92 3.80 -8.91
C MET A 430 13.54 2.34 -9.20
N LEU A 431 12.60 1.76 -8.44
CA LEU A 431 12.12 0.41 -8.68
C LEU A 431 11.47 0.28 -10.06
N MET A 432 10.60 1.23 -10.47
CA MET A 432 10.00 1.26 -11.81
C MET A 432 11.06 1.31 -12.91
N LYS A 433 12.09 2.14 -12.76
CA LYS A 433 13.21 2.19 -13.69
C LYS A 433 13.95 0.84 -13.77
N ARG A 434 14.15 0.16 -12.64
CA ARG A 434 14.79 -1.16 -12.59
C ARG A 434 13.92 -2.27 -13.19
N ARG A 435 12.59 -2.10 -13.19
CA ARG A 435 11.66 -2.97 -13.90
C ARG A 435 11.74 -2.83 -15.42
N GLY A 436 12.43 -1.84 -15.94
CA GLY A 436 12.61 -1.61 -17.38
C GLY A 436 11.39 -1.04 -18.07
N VAL A 437 10.43 -0.50 -17.33
CA VAL A 437 9.24 0.14 -17.93
C VAL A 437 9.60 1.45 -18.63
N HIS A 438 8.85 1.79 -19.68
CA HIS A 438 9.06 3.01 -20.46
C HIS A 438 8.74 4.28 -19.68
N SER A 439 7.73 4.22 -18.83
CA SER A 439 7.32 5.35 -18.00
C SER A 439 6.79 4.89 -16.65
N GLY A 440 6.86 5.78 -15.67
CA GLY A 440 6.39 5.51 -14.32
C GLY A 440 5.75 6.75 -13.70
N LEU A 441 4.71 6.54 -12.93
CA LEU A 441 3.97 7.60 -12.24
C LEU A 441 3.77 7.25 -10.78
N VAL A 442 4.21 8.13 -9.89
CA VAL A 442 4.04 7.99 -8.45
C VAL A 442 3.14 9.11 -7.92
N VAL A 443 2.02 8.75 -7.33
CA VAL A 443 0.97 9.68 -6.90
C VAL A 443 0.90 9.74 -5.38
N LYS A 444 0.93 10.94 -4.79
CA LYS A 444 0.63 11.16 -3.37
C LYS A 444 -0.89 11.26 -3.20
N GLY A 445 -1.56 10.14 -3.30
CA GLY A 445 -3.01 10.06 -3.20
C GLY A 445 -3.55 9.99 -1.78
N GLU A 446 -4.87 10.09 -1.64
CA GLU A 446 -5.56 9.92 -0.36
C GLU A 446 -5.38 8.49 0.13
N GLU A 447 -5.06 8.33 1.41
CA GLU A 447 -4.72 7.03 2.03
C GLU A 447 -3.57 6.26 1.37
N GLY A 448 -2.80 6.93 0.50
CA GLY A 448 -1.72 6.33 -0.27
C GLY A 448 -2.17 5.65 -1.57
N ALA A 449 -3.43 5.83 -1.97
CA ALA A 449 -3.93 5.39 -3.27
C ALA A 449 -3.21 6.11 -4.42
N LEU A 450 -3.23 5.52 -5.59
CA LEU A 450 -2.62 6.10 -6.78
C LEU A 450 -3.53 7.12 -7.51
N SER A 451 -4.75 7.31 -7.04
CA SER A 451 -5.70 8.22 -7.69
C SER A 451 -5.44 9.68 -7.33
N MET A 452 -5.34 10.51 -8.36
CA MET A 452 -5.32 11.97 -8.25
C MET A 452 -6.67 12.51 -7.81
N THR A 453 -6.68 13.67 -7.15
CA THR A 453 -7.90 14.36 -6.72
C THR A 453 -8.03 15.67 -7.47
N THR A 454 -9.26 16.19 -7.61
CA THR A 454 -9.52 17.55 -8.13
C THR A 454 -9.00 18.62 -7.18
N LYS A 455 -8.75 18.29 -5.91
CA LYS A 455 -8.00 19.11 -4.97
C LYS A 455 -6.50 18.95 -5.19
N PHE A 456 -5.79 20.03 -5.01
CA PHE A 456 -4.37 20.18 -5.25
C PHE A 456 -3.50 19.13 -4.52
N ARG A 457 -2.72 18.30 -5.26
CA ARG A 457 -1.70 17.39 -4.73
C ARG A 457 -0.52 17.28 -5.68
N SER A 458 0.65 16.95 -5.13
CA SER A 458 1.85 16.75 -5.95
C SER A 458 1.87 15.37 -6.61
N VAL A 459 2.30 15.33 -7.85
CA VAL A 459 2.51 14.11 -8.63
C VAL A 459 3.95 14.10 -9.11
N ASN A 460 4.63 12.96 -8.96
CA ASN A 460 5.96 12.75 -9.50
C ASN A 460 5.90 11.78 -10.67
N ALA A 461 6.31 12.23 -11.82
CA ALA A 461 6.36 11.44 -13.04
C ALA A 461 7.80 11.24 -13.51
N SER A 462 8.11 10.04 -13.97
CA SER A 462 9.36 9.73 -14.66
C SER A 462 9.04 9.24 -16.06
N LYS A 463 9.48 9.98 -17.08
CA LYS A 463 9.47 9.53 -18.47
C LYS A 463 10.86 9.00 -18.79
N GLY A 464 10.99 7.73 -19.12
CA GLY A 464 12.25 7.11 -19.50
C GLY A 464 12.16 6.50 -20.89
N LEU A 465 13.00 6.95 -21.82
CA LEU A 465 13.36 6.14 -22.98
C LEU A 465 14.62 5.35 -22.64
N PRO A 466 14.82 4.14 -23.18
CA PRO A 466 16.08 3.40 -23.01
C PRO A 466 17.27 4.28 -23.41
N GLY A 467 18.18 4.54 -22.49
CA GLY A 467 19.37 5.36 -22.73
C GLY A 467 19.26 6.85 -22.40
N CYS A 468 18.10 7.38 -22.01
CA CYS A 468 17.97 8.77 -21.57
C CYS A 468 18.02 8.88 -20.04
N HIS A 469 18.74 9.89 -19.53
CA HIS A 469 18.67 10.26 -18.12
C HIS A 469 17.27 10.68 -17.75
N VAL A 470 16.62 9.94 -16.86
CA VAL A 470 15.28 10.21 -16.40
C VAL A 470 15.28 11.51 -15.61
N ARG A 471 14.59 12.52 -16.11
CA ARG A 471 14.35 13.76 -15.37
C ARG A 471 13.12 13.54 -14.49
N ILE A 472 13.34 13.39 -13.17
CA ILE A 472 12.26 13.39 -12.19
C ILE A 472 11.72 14.82 -12.14
N SER A 473 10.49 15.04 -12.57
CA SER A 473 9.83 16.33 -12.45
C SER A 473 8.73 16.25 -11.39
N LYS A 474 8.84 17.08 -10.35
CA LYS A 474 7.73 17.34 -9.43
C LYS A 474 6.74 18.25 -10.16
N LEU A 475 5.69 17.68 -10.67
CA LEU A 475 4.57 18.44 -11.24
C LEU A 475 3.58 18.79 -10.13
N LYS A 476 3.43 20.06 -9.84
CA LYS A 476 2.23 20.54 -9.18
C LYS A 476 1.13 20.60 -10.22
N LEU A 477 0.26 19.58 -10.25
CA LEU A 477 -0.95 19.67 -11.05
C LEU A 477 -1.85 20.73 -10.43
N MET A 478 -1.94 21.87 -11.08
CA MET A 478 -3.09 22.75 -10.98
C MET A 478 -4.03 22.32 -12.11
N PRO A 479 -5.16 21.66 -11.86
CA PRO A 479 -6.23 21.69 -12.82
C PRO A 479 -6.51 23.18 -13.02
N ARG A 480 -6.24 23.69 -14.22
CA ARG A 480 -6.71 25.03 -14.55
C ARG A 480 -8.22 24.99 -14.35
N THR A 481 -8.72 25.97 -13.66
CA THR A 481 -10.04 26.14 -13.09
C THR A 481 -11.24 25.99 -14.05
N SER A 482 -11.04 25.59 -15.30
CA SER A 482 -12.10 25.44 -16.31
C SER A 482 -12.64 24.02 -16.45
N ASP A 483 -11.88 22.96 -16.06
CA ASP A 483 -12.26 21.59 -16.41
C ASP A 483 -12.93 20.81 -15.27
N PHE A 484 -12.62 21.13 -14.02
CA PHE A 484 -13.18 20.47 -12.84
C PHE A 484 -13.40 21.45 -11.69
N GLU A 485 -14.53 21.34 -11.02
CA GLU A 485 -14.69 22.01 -9.73
C GLU A 485 -13.87 21.30 -8.64
N PRO A 486 -13.17 22.04 -7.76
CA PRO A 486 -12.44 21.45 -6.63
C PRO A 486 -13.41 20.84 -5.62
N THR A 487 -13.72 19.55 -5.78
CA THR A 487 -14.63 18.82 -4.90
C THR A 487 -13.88 17.83 -4.01
N ASP A 488 -14.49 17.50 -2.88
CA ASP A 488 -13.99 16.41 -2.03
C ASP A 488 -14.23 15.06 -2.69
N THR A 489 -13.26 14.17 -2.56
CA THR A 489 -13.45 12.77 -2.96
C THR A 489 -14.63 12.17 -2.18
N PRO A 490 -15.57 11.51 -2.85
CA PRO A 490 -16.69 10.87 -2.18
C PRO A 490 -16.23 9.90 -1.09
N ARG A 491 -16.90 9.94 0.07
CA ARG A 491 -16.65 9.00 1.16
C ARG A 491 -17.46 7.74 0.96
N THR A 492 -16.80 6.62 1.13
CA THR A 492 -17.39 5.29 0.99
C THR A 492 -17.36 4.47 2.29
N ASP A 493 -16.58 4.91 3.27
CA ASP A 493 -16.52 4.41 4.65
C ASP A 493 -16.56 2.86 4.75
N ARG A 494 -15.61 2.19 4.10
CA ARG A 494 -15.46 0.72 4.02
C ARG A 494 -16.65 -0.01 3.37
N SER A 495 -17.45 0.65 2.55
CA SER A 495 -18.54 0.01 1.82
C SER A 495 -18.12 -0.35 0.40
N VAL A 496 -18.13 -1.65 0.09
CA VAL A 496 -17.92 -2.16 -1.28
C VAL A 496 -19.04 -1.70 -2.20
N SER A 497 -20.29 -1.90 -1.78
CA SER A 497 -21.47 -1.50 -2.58
C SER A 497 -21.46 -0.02 -2.94
N LYS A 498 -21.10 0.86 -1.98
CA LYS A 498 -21.03 2.30 -2.24
C LYS A 498 -19.90 2.70 -3.21
N ASN A 499 -18.76 2.00 -3.19
CA ASN A 499 -17.72 2.17 -4.21
C ASN A 499 -18.23 1.79 -5.60
N ILE A 500 -18.93 0.66 -5.71
CA ILE A 500 -19.50 0.16 -6.96
C ILE A 500 -20.60 1.08 -7.46
N GLU A 501 -21.53 1.49 -6.60
CA GLU A 501 -22.60 2.44 -6.93
C GLU A 501 -22.06 3.73 -7.54
N LEU A 502 -21.07 4.35 -6.89
CA LEU A 502 -20.42 5.56 -7.37
C LEU A 502 -19.72 5.36 -8.72
N GLY A 503 -19.00 4.25 -8.86
CA GLY A 503 -18.25 3.96 -10.08
C GLY A 503 -19.14 3.60 -11.27
N LEU A 504 -20.14 2.74 -11.08
CA LEU A 504 -21.13 2.39 -12.12
C LEU A 504 -21.98 3.60 -12.49
N GLY A 505 -22.44 4.40 -11.52
CA GLY A 505 -23.16 5.64 -11.79
C GLY A 505 -22.33 6.61 -12.66
N ALA A 506 -21.06 6.74 -12.36
CA ALA A 506 -20.15 7.56 -13.18
C ALA A 506 -19.98 6.98 -14.60
N LEU A 507 -19.78 5.65 -14.75
CA LEU A 507 -19.67 5.01 -16.07
C LEU A 507 -20.98 5.05 -16.87
N HIS A 508 -22.11 5.20 -16.19
CA HIS A 508 -23.42 5.45 -16.82
C HIS A 508 -23.64 6.92 -17.20
N GLY A 509 -22.64 7.78 -17.01
CA GLY A 509 -22.71 9.20 -17.37
C GLY A 509 -23.24 10.14 -16.27
N GLN A 510 -23.47 9.65 -15.05
CA GLN A 510 -23.86 10.52 -13.93
C GLN A 510 -22.73 11.47 -13.56
N LYS A 511 -22.88 12.75 -13.90
CA LYS A 511 -21.89 13.78 -13.61
C LYS A 511 -21.78 14.03 -12.09
N GLY A 512 -20.58 14.34 -11.63
CA GLY A 512 -20.28 14.63 -10.23
C GLY A 512 -18.90 14.17 -9.81
N PRO A 513 -18.55 14.23 -8.50
CA PRO A 513 -17.18 14.02 -8.03
C PRO A 513 -16.57 12.64 -8.36
N ALA A 514 -17.39 11.58 -8.48
CA ALA A 514 -16.91 10.26 -8.89
C ALA A 514 -16.57 10.22 -10.39
N TYR A 515 -17.44 10.79 -11.23
CA TYR A 515 -17.22 10.95 -12.67
C TYR A 515 -15.95 11.76 -12.93
N ASP A 516 -15.86 12.94 -12.32
CA ASP A 516 -14.72 13.85 -12.49
C ASP A 516 -13.41 13.18 -12.08
N ARG A 517 -13.42 12.40 -10.99
CA ARG A 517 -12.25 11.66 -10.53
C ARG A 517 -11.83 10.57 -11.53
N ILE A 518 -12.78 9.86 -12.13
CA ILE A 518 -12.46 8.83 -13.13
C ILE A 518 -11.89 9.49 -14.39
N VAL A 519 -12.53 10.54 -14.92
CA VAL A 519 -12.05 11.29 -16.09
C VAL A 519 -10.65 11.87 -15.84
N LEU A 520 -10.47 12.54 -14.69
CA LEU A 520 -9.18 13.12 -14.31
C LEU A 520 -8.07 12.05 -14.31
N ASN A 521 -8.33 10.92 -13.66
CA ASN A 521 -7.30 9.87 -13.53
C ASN A 521 -7.03 9.14 -14.85
N ALA A 522 -8.03 8.91 -15.70
CA ALA A 522 -7.82 8.33 -17.03
C ALA A 522 -7.00 9.28 -17.92
N GLY A 523 -7.45 10.51 -18.08
CA GLY A 523 -6.78 11.48 -18.96
C GLY A 523 -5.39 11.90 -18.47
N MET A 524 -5.25 12.20 -17.17
CA MET A 524 -3.96 12.63 -16.63
C MET A 524 -2.92 11.50 -16.55
N VAL A 525 -3.32 10.26 -16.28
CA VAL A 525 -2.41 9.13 -16.35
C VAL A 525 -1.87 8.99 -17.77
N ASP A 526 -2.73 9.04 -18.79
CA ASP A 526 -2.31 8.93 -20.19
C ASP A 526 -1.38 10.07 -20.61
N HIS A 527 -1.74 11.31 -20.27
CA HIS A 527 -0.91 12.48 -20.56
C HIS A 527 0.47 12.39 -19.89
N LEU A 528 0.52 12.07 -18.61
CA LEU A 528 1.76 12.00 -17.84
C LEU A 528 2.64 10.81 -18.23
N LEU A 529 2.07 9.70 -18.64
CA LEU A 529 2.80 8.54 -19.16
C LEU A 529 3.26 8.74 -20.61
N GLY A 530 2.73 9.75 -21.31
CA GLY A 530 3.03 10.03 -22.70
C GLY A 530 2.39 9.03 -23.67
N CYS A 531 1.14 8.63 -23.39
CA CYS A 531 0.35 7.78 -24.28
C CYS A 531 -0.04 8.52 -25.56
N ASP A 532 -0.14 7.78 -26.66
CA ASP A 532 -0.53 8.35 -27.94
C ASP A 532 -1.97 8.92 -27.89
N GLY A 533 -2.20 10.10 -28.46
CA GLY A 533 -3.48 10.80 -28.41
C GLY A 533 -3.78 11.43 -27.04
N ALA A 534 -2.75 11.61 -26.20
CA ALA A 534 -2.81 12.29 -24.92
C ALA A 534 -1.68 13.33 -24.77
N GLU A 535 -1.25 13.91 -25.91
CA GLU A 535 -0.15 14.87 -25.99
C GLU A 535 -0.47 16.15 -25.21
N ASP A 536 -1.73 16.57 -25.21
CA ASP A 536 -2.21 17.66 -24.37
C ASP A 536 -3.29 17.19 -23.38
N VAL A 537 -3.44 17.93 -22.28
CA VAL A 537 -4.35 17.58 -21.18
C VAL A 537 -5.81 17.60 -21.63
N SER A 538 -6.22 18.58 -22.44
CA SER A 538 -7.61 18.71 -22.88
C SER A 538 -8.04 17.50 -23.71
N THR A 539 -7.25 17.16 -24.73
CA THR A 539 -7.49 15.99 -25.59
C THR A 539 -7.55 14.69 -24.77
N ALA A 540 -6.63 14.52 -23.80
CA ALA A 540 -6.61 13.36 -22.92
C ALA A 540 -7.88 13.26 -22.05
N LEU A 541 -8.36 14.37 -21.50
CA LEU A 541 -9.58 14.42 -20.70
C LEU A 541 -10.84 14.21 -21.55
N ASP A 542 -10.90 14.80 -22.75
CA ASP A 542 -12.05 14.67 -23.66
C ASP A 542 -12.20 13.23 -24.16
N ARG A 543 -11.10 12.57 -24.46
CA ARG A 543 -11.08 11.14 -24.80
C ARG A 543 -11.67 10.27 -23.67
N ALA A 544 -11.31 10.57 -22.43
CA ALA A 544 -11.84 9.88 -21.27
C ALA A 544 -13.34 10.15 -21.06
N ARG A 545 -13.80 11.40 -21.28
CA ARG A 545 -15.23 11.76 -21.25
C ARG A 545 -16.02 11.03 -22.32
N GLU A 546 -15.52 11.00 -23.55
CA GLU A 546 -16.16 10.29 -24.66
C GLU A 546 -16.31 8.80 -24.37
N ALA A 547 -15.29 8.15 -23.82
CA ALA A 547 -15.35 6.74 -23.47
C ALA A 547 -16.46 6.41 -22.46
N ILE A 548 -16.71 7.33 -21.52
CA ILE A 548 -17.79 7.19 -20.52
C ILE A 548 -19.13 7.56 -21.17
N ASP A 549 -19.25 8.73 -21.76
CA ASP A 549 -20.52 9.31 -22.22
C ASP A 549 -21.11 8.51 -23.41
N SER A 550 -20.28 7.80 -24.16
CA SER A 550 -20.72 6.85 -25.20
C SER A 550 -21.17 5.48 -24.63
N GLY A 551 -21.04 5.23 -23.33
CA GLY A 551 -21.35 3.95 -22.70
C GLY A 551 -20.32 2.84 -22.95
N LYS A 552 -19.27 3.09 -23.73
CA LYS A 552 -18.25 2.08 -24.07
C LYS A 552 -17.54 1.55 -22.81
N ALA A 553 -17.18 2.43 -21.86
CA ALA A 553 -16.48 2.04 -20.65
C ALA A 553 -17.31 1.11 -19.75
N LEU A 554 -18.61 1.39 -19.61
CA LEU A 554 -19.52 0.51 -18.87
C LEU A 554 -19.64 -0.85 -19.56
N LYS A 555 -19.82 -0.87 -20.89
CA LYS A 555 -19.87 -2.09 -21.68
C LYS A 555 -18.60 -2.95 -21.48
N LYS A 556 -17.41 -2.34 -21.51
CA LYS A 556 -16.13 -3.04 -21.27
C LYS A 556 -16.09 -3.71 -19.89
N LEU A 557 -16.51 -2.99 -18.83
CA LEU A 557 -16.53 -3.53 -17.48
C LEU A 557 -17.51 -4.70 -17.33
N LEU A 558 -18.73 -4.57 -17.86
CA LEU A 558 -19.73 -5.65 -17.82
C LEU A 558 -19.26 -6.87 -18.64
N ASN A 559 -18.64 -6.64 -19.78
CA ASN A 559 -18.08 -7.69 -20.60
C ASN A 559 -16.94 -8.44 -19.87
N TYR A 560 -16.07 -7.70 -19.18
CA TYR A 560 -15.03 -8.29 -18.34
C TYR A 560 -15.61 -9.24 -17.29
N ILE A 561 -16.65 -8.81 -16.56
CA ILE A 561 -17.31 -9.63 -15.55
C ILE A 561 -17.80 -10.94 -16.18
N ARG A 562 -18.53 -10.84 -17.29
CA ARG A 562 -19.11 -12.00 -18.00
C ARG A 562 -18.05 -12.96 -18.53
N VAL A 563 -16.98 -12.43 -19.15
CA VAL A 563 -15.93 -13.27 -19.75
C VAL A 563 -15.09 -13.93 -18.66
N SER A 564 -14.73 -13.20 -17.60
CA SER A 564 -13.95 -13.75 -16.49
C SER A 564 -14.63 -14.95 -15.82
N GLN A 565 -15.97 -14.94 -15.70
CA GLN A 565 -16.74 -16.06 -15.14
C GLN A 565 -16.61 -17.36 -15.94
N LYS A 566 -16.36 -17.27 -17.25
CA LYS A 566 -16.22 -18.42 -18.14
C LYS A 566 -14.82 -19.03 -18.11
N MET A 567 -13.85 -18.27 -17.59
CA MET A 567 -12.47 -18.74 -17.42
C MET A 567 -12.37 -19.59 -16.15
N ARG A 568 -12.11 -20.87 -16.29
CA ARG A 568 -11.95 -21.84 -15.21
C ARG A 568 -10.49 -22.23 -15.01
#